data_261a72b2b0697e6e529e139151b08e68
#
_entry.id   261a72b2b0697e6e529e139151b08e68
#
_cell.length_a   1.000
_cell.length_b   1.000
_cell.length_c   1.000
_cell.angle_alpha   90.00
_cell.angle_beta   90.00
_cell.angle_gamma   90.00
#
_symmetry.space_group_name_H-M   'P 1'
#
loop_
_entity.id
_entity.type
_entity.pdbx_description
1 polymer ?
#
loop_
_entity_poly.entity_id
_entity_poly.type
_entity_poly.pdbx_seq_one_letter_code
_entity_poly.pdbx_strand_id
1 'polypeptide(L)'
;AGCLSVSALNYLDKDEIKDKNIVCILSGGNNDIMRYPEILEKNLIYLGLKHYYIIEFSQKPKELKKFIINVLGENDDITRFEYIKKTNKNYGNVLVGLETKYNLELEEKLRENNFNFKKIDENDLIYSYLV
;
A
#
# COMPACT_ATOMS: atom_id res chain seq x y z
N ALA A 1 15.54 -6.46 -16.79
CA ALA A 1 16.91 -6.03 -17.13
C ALA A 1 16.95 -4.57 -17.62
N GLY A 2 15.99 -4.13 -18.46
CA GLY A 2 16.04 -2.82 -19.10
C GLY A 2 16.14 -1.61 -18.16
N CYS A 3 15.54 -1.67 -16.99
CA CYS A 3 15.54 -0.56 -16.02
C CYS A 3 16.74 -0.54 -15.06
N LEU A 4 17.62 -1.55 -15.10
CA LEU A 4 18.75 -1.63 -14.15
C LEU A 4 19.69 -0.44 -14.27
N SER A 5 19.97 0.02 -15.50
CA SER A 5 20.85 1.17 -15.74
C SER A 5 20.27 2.47 -15.17
N VAL A 6 18.96 2.65 -15.24
CA VAL A 6 18.26 3.81 -14.65
C VAL A 6 18.19 3.69 -13.13
N SER A 7 17.85 2.50 -12.62
CA SER A 7 17.79 2.25 -11.17
C SER A 7 19.15 2.44 -10.50
N ALA A 8 20.25 2.15 -11.18
CA ALA A 8 21.60 2.35 -10.67
C ALA A 8 21.90 3.82 -10.33
N LEU A 9 21.21 4.78 -10.95
CA LEU A 9 21.37 6.21 -10.64
C LEU A 9 21.05 6.54 -9.18
N ASN A 10 20.13 5.78 -8.56
CA ASN A 10 19.77 5.99 -7.16
C ASN A 10 20.89 5.59 -6.17
N TYR A 11 21.87 4.82 -6.63
CA TYR A 11 23.00 4.35 -5.83
C TYR A 11 24.29 5.11 -6.10
N LEU A 12 24.29 6.03 -7.06
CA LEU A 12 25.43 6.89 -7.33
C LEU A 12 25.44 8.10 -6.40
N ASP A 13 26.62 8.52 -5.97
CA ASP A 13 26.76 9.73 -5.20
C ASP A 13 26.31 10.94 -6.05
N LYS A 14 25.44 11.78 -5.49
CA LYS A 14 24.91 12.97 -6.16
C LYS A 14 26.03 13.94 -6.56
N ASP A 15 27.10 14.02 -5.77
CA ASP A 15 28.25 14.88 -6.08
C ASP A 15 29.11 14.30 -7.22
N GLU A 16 29.14 12.99 -7.38
CA GLU A 16 29.85 12.35 -8.50
C GLU A 16 29.15 12.53 -9.84
N ILE A 17 27.81 12.64 -9.84
CA ILE A 17 27.00 12.76 -11.05
C ILE A 17 26.61 14.20 -11.39
N LYS A 18 26.87 15.13 -10.47
CA LYS A 18 26.55 16.54 -10.66
C LYS A 18 27.30 17.12 -11.87
N ASP A 19 26.56 17.85 -12.70
CA ASP A 19 27.06 18.50 -13.92
C ASP A 19 27.65 17.52 -14.97
N LYS A 20 27.33 16.22 -14.88
CA LYS A 20 27.71 15.20 -15.86
C LYS A 20 26.53 14.80 -16.75
N ASN A 21 26.83 14.55 -18.02
CA ASN A 21 25.88 13.90 -18.91
C ASN A 21 25.92 12.39 -18.68
N ILE A 22 24.79 11.82 -18.23
CA ILE A 22 24.67 10.38 -17.96
C ILE A 22 23.82 9.75 -19.06
N VAL A 23 24.33 8.71 -19.66
CA VAL A 23 23.62 7.92 -20.67
C VAL A 23 23.29 6.55 -20.10
N CYS A 24 21.99 6.24 -19.99
CA CYS A 24 21.49 4.95 -19.57
C CYS A 24 21.05 4.14 -20.78
N ILE A 25 21.65 2.98 -20.99
CA ILE A 25 21.23 2.07 -22.06
C ILE A 25 20.07 1.23 -21.55
N LEU A 26 18.89 1.41 -22.11
CA LEU A 26 17.72 0.57 -21.84
C LEU A 26 17.83 -0.68 -22.72
N SER A 27 18.36 -1.76 -22.14
CA SER A 27 18.53 -3.04 -22.81
C SER A 27 17.38 -3.99 -22.43
N GLY A 28 16.86 -4.72 -23.41
CA GLY A 28 15.83 -5.74 -23.25
C GLY A 28 14.42 -5.18 -23.36
N GLY A 29 13.70 -5.60 -24.37
CA GLY A 29 12.28 -5.27 -24.63
C GLY A 29 11.32 -6.42 -24.33
N ASN A 30 11.82 -7.55 -23.83
CA ASN A 30 11.00 -8.72 -23.55
C ASN A 30 10.49 -8.64 -22.10
N ASN A 31 9.28 -8.10 -21.93
CA ASN A 31 8.60 -8.04 -20.65
C ASN A 31 7.51 -9.10 -20.59
N ASP A 32 7.45 -9.81 -19.47
CA ASP A 32 6.32 -10.65 -19.14
C ASP A 32 5.13 -9.76 -18.76
N ILE A 33 4.15 -9.70 -19.66
CA ILE A 33 2.94 -8.89 -19.49
C ILE A 33 2.18 -9.28 -18.21
N MET A 34 2.27 -10.54 -17.79
CA MET A 34 1.60 -11.03 -16.58
C MET A 34 2.17 -10.42 -15.29
N ARG A 35 3.36 -9.83 -15.34
CA ARG A 35 3.98 -9.15 -14.21
C ARG A 35 3.64 -7.67 -14.08
N TYR A 36 2.98 -7.08 -15.05
CA TYR A 36 2.61 -5.66 -14.95
C TYR A 36 1.75 -5.31 -13.74
N PRO A 37 0.74 -6.12 -13.35
CA PRO A 37 -0.03 -5.83 -12.15
C PRO A 37 0.84 -5.78 -10.90
N GLU A 38 1.79 -6.71 -10.72
CA GLU A 38 2.74 -6.73 -9.60
C GLU A 38 3.62 -5.47 -9.60
N ILE A 39 4.11 -5.05 -10.77
CA ILE A 39 4.94 -3.86 -10.90
C ILE A 39 4.16 -2.59 -10.56
N LEU A 40 2.91 -2.49 -11.02
CA LEU A 40 2.03 -1.37 -10.68
C LEU A 40 1.74 -1.31 -9.19
N GLU A 41 1.44 -2.45 -8.58
CA GLU A 41 1.20 -2.58 -7.15
C GLU A 41 2.40 -2.06 -6.33
N LYS A 42 3.59 -2.57 -6.62
CA LYS A 42 4.84 -2.13 -5.98
C LYS A 42 5.14 -0.65 -6.21
N ASN A 43 4.83 -0.15 -7.38
CA ASN A 43 5.01 1.27 -7.68
C ASN A 43 4.07 2.15 -6.85
N LEU A 44 2.80 1.79 -6.70
CA LEU A 44 1.84 2.52 -5.87
C LEU A 44 2.27 2.54 -4.40
N ILE A 45 2.78 1.42 -3.89
CA ILE A 45 3.31 1.32 -2.52
C ILE A 45 4.56 2.19 -2.38
N TYR A 46 5.51 2.11 -3.31
CA TYR A 46 6.73 2.92 -3.31
C TYR A 46 6.44 4.43 -3.33
N LEU A 47 5.43 4.84 -4.09
CA LEU A 47 4.97 6.23 -4.16
C LEU A 47 4.18 6.66 -2.92
N GLY A 48 3.89 5.75 -1.98
CA GLY A 48 3.07 6.03 -0.81
C GLY A 48 1.60 6.31 -1.16
N LEU A 49 1.12 5.75 -2.27
CA LEU A 49 -0.26 5.91 -2.74
C LEU A 49 -1.13 4.70 -2.38
N LYS A 50 -0.51 3.58 -2.00
CA LYS A 50 -1.21 2.36 -1.60
C LYS A 50 -0.67 1.84 -0.27
N HIS A 51 -1.59 1.46 0.60
CA HIS A 51 -1.29 1.01 1.95
C HIS A 51 -2.14 -0.19 2.33
N TYR A 52 -1.57 -1.05 3.16
CA TYR A 52 -2.27 -2.19 3.72
C TYR A 52 -2.38 -2.04 5.24
N TYR A 53 -3.54 -2.37 5.77
CA TYR A 53 -3.83 -2.32 7.20
C TYR A 53 -4.51 -3.59 7.66
N ILE A 54 -4.19 -4.02 8.88
CA ILE A 54 -5.04 -4.91 9.65
C ILE A 54 -5.83 -4.03 10.61
N ILE A 55 -7.15 -3.99 10.43
CA ILE A 55 -8.04 -3.16 11.24
C ILE A 55 -8.95 -4.07 12.06
N GLU A 56 -9.06 -3.81 13.35
CA GLU A 56 -9.95 -4.52 14.24
C GLU A 56 -11.36 -3.93 14.17
N PHE A 57 -12.29 -4.70 13.60
CA PHE A 57 -13.70 -4.32 13.52
C PHE A 57 -14.50 -4.95 14.65
N SER A 58 -15.33 -4.16 15.31
CA SER A 58 -16.40 -4.70 16.14
C SER A 58 -17.36 -5.52 15.28
N GLN A 59 -17.75 -6.71 15.75
CA GLN A 59 -18.68 -7.56 15.00
C GLN A 59 -20.16 -7.13 15.15
N LYS A 60 -20.39 -5.93 15.68
CA LYS A 60 -21.71 -5.32 15.75
C LYS A 60 -22.22 -4.88 14.37
N PRO A 61 -23.55 -4.83 14.17
CA PRO A 61 -24.10 -4.22 12.96
C PRO A 61 -23.64 -2.79 12.76
N LYS A 62 -23.48 -2.37 11.50
CA LYS A 62 -23.11 -1.00 11.06
C LYS A 62 -21.63 -0.59 11.23
N GLU A 63 -20.75 -1.43 11.74
CA GLU A 63 -19.34 -1.07 11.92
C GLU A 63 -18.64 -0.78 10.58
N LEU A 64 -18.88 -1.61 9.57
CA LEU A 64 -18.39 -1.36 8.21
C LEU A 64 -18.92 -0.03 7.64
N LYS A 65 -20.22 0.28 7.89
CA LYS A 65 -20.79 1.56 7.46
C LYS A 65 -20.09 2.73 8.12
N LYS A 66 -19.79 2.63 9.43
CA LYS A 66 -19.05 3.63 10.17
C LYS A 66 -17.65 3.86 9.59
N PHE A 67 -16.95 2.78 9.26
CA PHE A 67 -15.64 2.85 8.61
C PHE A 67 -15.71 3.60 7.28
N ILE A 68 -16.63 3.21 6.40
CA ILE A 68 -16.76 3.82 5.07
C ILE A 68 -17.11 5.31 5.16
N ILE A 69 -18.03 5.70 6.04
CA ILE A 69 -18.52 7.09 6.11
C ILE A 69 -17.56 8.00 6.87
N ASN A 70 -16.97 7.53 7.95
CA ASN A 70 -16.23 8.40 8.87
C ASN A 70 -14.71 8.36 8.65
N VAL A 71 -14.20 7.30 8.04
CA VAL A 71 -12.74 7.11 7.88
C VAL A 71 -12.29 7.39 6.46
N LEU A 72 -13.00 6.86 5.46
CA LEU A 72 -12.62 7.04 4.06
C LEU A 72 -12.93 8.45 3.57
N GLY A 73 -12.01 9.02 2.79
CA GLY A 73 -12.21 10.23 2.03
C GLY A 73 -12.89 9.97 0.69
N GLU A 74 -13.33 11.03 0.01
CA GLU A 74 -14.02 10.94 -1.28
C GLU A 74 -13.18 10.30 -2.40
N ASN A 75 -11.85 10.37 -2.29
CA ASN A 75 -10.92 9.86 -3.30
C ASN A 75 -10.15 8.62 -2.82
N ASP A 76 -10.52 8.06 -1.69
CA ASP A 76 -9.93 6.82 -1.20
C ASP A 76 -10.61 5.62 -1.84
N ASP A 77 -9.83 4.67 -2.34
CA ASP A 77 -10.34 3.46 -2.95
C ASP A 77 -9.94 2.22 -2.15
N ILE A 78 -10.92 1.33 -1.93
CA ILE A 78 -10.70 0.03 -1.29
C ILE A 78 -10.32 -0.98 -2.36
N THR A 79 -9.04 -1.33 -2.43
CA THR A 79 -8.54 -2.32 -3.40
C THR A 79 -8.55 -3.74 -2.86
N ARG A 80 -8.58 -3.90 -1.54
CA ARG A 80 -8.68 -5.20 -0.87
C ARG A 80 -9.47 -5.06 0.43
N PHE A 81 -10.40 -5.98 0.65
CA PHE A 81 -11.17 -6.04 1.88
C PHE A 81 -11.50 -7.50 2.23
N GLU A 82 -10.82 -8.02 3.23
CA GLU A 82 -11.02 -9.40 3.68
C GLU A 82 -11.59 -9.39 5.10
N TYR A 83 -12.88 -9.61 5.21
CA TYR A 83 -13.59 -9.65 6.48
C TYR A 83 -14.26 -10.99 6.71
N ILE A 84 -13.78 -11.72 7.70
CA ILE A 84 -14.40 -12.97 8.13
C ILE A 84 -15.02 -12.77 9.50
N LYS A 85 -16.34 -12.76 9.54
CA LYS A 85 -17.09 -12.66 10.78
C LYS A 85 -17.04 -13.99 11.54
N LYS A 86 -16.56 -13.96 12.78
CA LYS A 86 -16.50 -15.12 13.68
C LYS A 86 -17.56 -15.00 14.76
N THR A 87 -18.47 -15.98 14.85
CA THR A 87 -19.65 -15.93 15.74
C THR A 87 -19.33 -15.85 17.23
N ASN A 88 -18.10 -16.21 17.65
CA ASN A 88 -17.71 -16.31 19.08
C ASN A 88 -16.79 -15.19 19.57
N LYS A 89 -16.60 -14.12 18.80
CA LYS A 89 -15.74 -13.00 19.18
C LYS A 89 -16.49 -11.67 19.00
N ASN A 90 -16.23 -10.72 19.90
CA ASN A 90 -16.77 -9.38 19.79
C ASN A 90 -16.08 -8.52 18.72
N TYR A 91 -14.85 -8.88 18.37
CA TYR A 91 -14.01 -8.19 17.39
C TYR A 91 -13.40 -9.18 16.39
N GLY A 92 -13.13 -8.71 15.20
CA GLY A 92 -12.46 -9.49 14.15
C GLY A 92 -11.50 -8.61 13.36
N ASN A 93 -10.35 -9.19 13.01
CA ASN A 93 -9.36 -8.50 12.17
C ASN A 93 -9.82 -8.54 10.72
N VAL A 94 -9.70 -7.40 10.08
CA VAL A 94 -10.01 -7.19 8.67
C VAL A 94 -8.74 -6.73 7.98
N LEU A 95 -8.37 -7.40 6.90
CA LEU A 95 -7.31 -6.96 6.02
C LEU A 95 -7.88 -5.97 5.02
N VAL A 96 -7.33 -4.77 5.00
CA VAL A 96 -7.78 -3.68 4.14
C VAL A 96 -6.61 -3.15 3.33
N GLY A 97 -6.73 -3.16 2.00
CA GLY A 97 -5.84 -2.45 1.08
C GLY A 97 -6.52 -1.18 0.59
N LEU A 98 -5.85 -0.07 0.70
CA LEU A 98 -6.39 1.25 0.36
C LEU A 98 -5.43 2.00 -0.56
N GLU A 99 -5.99 2.57 -1.62
CA GLU A 99 -5.33 3.60 -2.40
C GLU A 99 -5.77 4.96 -1.88
N THR A 100 -4.81 5.73 -1.35
CA THR A 100 -5.03 7.05 -0.80
C THR A 100 -3.78 7.91 -0.92
N LYS A 101 -3.97 9.21 -1.12
CA LYS A 101 -2.87 10.20 -1.10
C LYS A 101 -2.60 10.73 0.31
N TYR A 102 -3.51 10.53 1.24
CA TYR A 102 -3.55 11.16 2.57
C TYR A 102 -3.54 10.14 3.70
N ASN A 103 -2.56 9.24 3.67
CA ASN A 103 -2.49 8.13 4.64
C ASN A 103 -2.41 8.60 6.12
N LEU A 104 -1.78 9.74 6.40
CA LEU A 104 -1.72 10.27 7.77
C LEU A 104 -3.09 10.73 8.25
N GLU A 105 -3.85 11.42 7.40
CA GLU A 105 -5.22 11.82 7.69
C GLU A 105 -6.14 10.62 7.89
N LEU A 106 -5.96 9.57 7.09
CA LEU A 106 -6.68 8.30 7.23
C LEU A 106 -6.40 7.66 8.61
N GLU A 107 -5.14 7.61 9.02
CA GLU A 107 -4.75 7.04 10.30
C GLU A 107 -5.29 7.86 11.50
N GLU A 108 -5.34 9.18 11.38
CA GLU A 108 -5.98 10.06 12.37
C GLU A 108 -7.47 9.76 12.49
N LYS A 109 -8.18 9.67 11.37
CA LYS A 109 -9.61 9.30 11.33
C LYS A 109 -9.87 7.92 11.91
N LEU A 110 -8.99 6.95 11.68
CA LEU A 110 -9.09 5.63 12.32
C LEU A 110 -9.02 5.73 13.84
N ARG A 111 -8.07 6.51 14.39
CA ARG A 111 -7.91 6.72 15.83
C ARG A 111 -9.12 7.46 16.44
N GLU A 112 -9.57 8.54 15.80
CA GLU A 112 -10.72 9.32 16.23
C GLU A 112 -12.01 8.48 16.30
N ASN A 113 -12.15 7.53 15.38
CA ASN A 113 -13.29 6.64 15.34
C ASN A 113 -13.12 5.37 16.20
N ASN A 114 -12.05 5.29 17.00
CA ASN A 114 -11.72 4.18 17.89
C ASN A 114 -11.53 2.83 17.16
N PHE A 115 -10.96 2.85 15.97
CA PHE A 115 -10.48 1.63 15.32
C PHE A 115 -9.05 1.33 15.78
N ASN A 116 -8.84 0.12 16.29
CA ASN A 116 -7.49 -0.40 16.47
C ASN A 116 -6.99 -0.88 15.12
N PHE A 117 -5.78 -0.46 14.74
CA PHE A 117 -5.21 -0.87 13.48
C PHE A 117 -3.70 -1.02 13.56
N LYS A 118 -3.18 -1.84 12.64
CA LYS A 118 -1.75 -1.96 12.37
C LYS A 118 -1.54 -1.74 10.87
N LYS A 119 -0.69 -0.79 10.51
CA LYS A 119 -0.19 -0.67 9.14
C LYS A 119 0.77 -1.82 8.86
N ILE A 120 0.66 -2.41 7.69
CA ILE A 120 1.55 -3.48 7.24
C ILE A 120 2.68 -2.83 6.45
N ASP A 121 3.91 -3.12 6.84
CA ASP A 121 5.11 -2.66 6.16
C ASP A 121 5.92 -3.83 5.57
N GLU A 122 7.01 -3.50 4.84
CA GLU A 122 7.86 -4.48 4.15
C GLU A 122 8.49 -5.53 5.08
N ASN A 123 8.61 -5.25 6.38
CA ASN A 123 9.19 -6.17 7.36
C ASN A 123 8.16 -7.14 7.93
N ASP A 124 6.88 -6.92 7.70
CA ASP A 124 5.84 -7.81 8.15
C ASP A 124 5.79 -9.08 7.28
N LEU A 125 5.73 -10.26 7.91
CA LEU A 125 5.65 -11.54 7.18
C LEU A 125 4.47 -11.59 6.21
N ILE A 126 3.36 -10.96 6.56
CA ILE A 126 2.16 -10.92 5.71
C ILE A 126 2.38 -10.10 4.44
N TYR A 127 3.33 -9.16 4.43
CA TYR A 127 3.60 -8.30 3.28
C TYR A 127 3.90 -9.11 2.02
N SER A 128 4.73 -10.15 2.12
CA SER A 128 5.11 -11.01 1.00
C SER A 128 3.95 -11.81 0.39
N TYR A 129 2.79 -11.88 1.07
CA TYR A 129 1.56 -12.47 0.54
C TYR A 129 0.63 -11.45 -0.11
N LEU A 130 0.91 -10.16 0.07
CA LEU A 130 0.08 -9.07 -0.43
C LEU A 130 0.65 -8.46 -1.71
N VAL A 131 1.98 -8.47 -1.82
CA VAL A 131 2.76 -7.76 -2.84
C VAL A 131 3.87 -8.69 -3.48
#